data_b846fa01b65cf01cf6385344cd8633c5
#
_entry.id   b846fa01b65cf01cf6385344cd8633c5
#
_cell.length_a   1.000
_cell.length_b   1.000
_cell.length_c   1.000
_cell.angle_alpha   90.00
_cell.angle_beta   90.00
_cell.angle_gamma   90.00
#
_symmetry.space_group_name_H-M   'P 1'
#
loop_
_entity.id
_entity.type
_entity.pdbx_description
1 polymer ?
#
loop_
_entity_poly.entity_id
_entity_poly.type
_entity_poly.pdbx_seq_one_letter_code
_entity_poly.pdbx_strand_id
1 'polypeptide(L)'
;VIKNVLTADVPDMPFWRALFGIFTKEQKMRALESLDKVGILDKAYTRCDQLSGGQQQRVALARTLNQNPSIILADEPVASLDPVTARQVMSDFVRINKEYKITILLNIHHVDLALNYCDRVIGVRAGEIVFDGPASSITQEQLDEVYNGTAVPTTEKSDN
;
A
#
# COMPACT_ATOMS: atom_id res chain seq x y z
N VAL A 1 18.21 -4.86 5.88
CA VAL A 1 17.19 -3.89 5.51
C VAL A 1 17.67 -3.04 4.34
N ILE A 2 18.73 -2.25 4.45
CA ILE A 2 19.19 -1.36 3.36
C ILE A 2 19.41 -2.09 2.03
N LYS A 3 19.97 -3.30 2.03
CA LYS A 3 20.15 -4.10 0.81
C LYS A 3 18.80 -4.40 0.12
N ASN A 4 17.72 -4.59 0.88
CA ASN A 4 16.39 -4.81 0.34
C ASN A 4 15.85 -3.54 -0.35
N VAL A 5 16.06 -2.36 0.26
CA VAL A 5 15.67 -1.07 -0.36
C VAL A 5 16.48 -0.81 -1.63
N LEU A 6 17.78 -1.09 -1.62
CA LEU A 6 18.66 -0.92 -2.78
C LEU A 6 18.29 -1.80 -3.99
N THR A 7 17.52 -2.90 -3.80
CA THR A 7 17.04 -3.70 -4.95
C THR A 7 16.12 -2.91 -5.87
N ALA A 8 15.52 -1.82 -5.40
CA ALA A 8 14.73 -0.91 -6.21
C ALA A 8 15.53 -0.23 -7.34
N ASP A 9 16.84 -0.07 -7.17
CA ASP A 9 17.72 0.53 -8.17
C ASP A 9 18.25 -0.49 -9.22
N VAL A 10 18.05 -1.80 -9.00
CA VAL A 10 18.60 -2.86 -9.86
C VAL A 10 18.19 -2.75 -11.32
N PRO A 11 16.91 -2.44 -11.67
CA PRO A 11 16.49 -2.32 -13.06
C PRO A 11 17.27 -1.26 -13.86
N ASP A 12 17.74 -0.21 -13.20
CA ASP A 12 18.43 0.92 -13.81
C ASP A 12 19.97 0.79 -13.78
N MET A 13 20.48 -0.36 -13.30
CA MET A 13 21.91 -0.59 -13.14
C MET A 13 22.50 -1.38 -14.31
N PRO A 14 23.77 -1.13 -14.69
CA PRO A 14 24.50 -2.02 -15.57
C PRO A 14 24.52 -3.46 -15.01
N PHE A 15 24.29 -4.46 -15.87
CA PHE A 15 24.16 -5.86 -15.48
C PHE A 15 25.27 -6.37 -14.53
N TRP A 16 26.51 -6.05 -14.81
CA TRP A 16 27.64 -6.49 -14.00
C TRP A 16 27.61 -5.88 -12.57
N ARG A 17 27.16 -4.61 -12.42
CA ARG A 17 27.00 -3.98 -11.11
C ARG A 17 25.86 -4.61 -10.30
N ALA A 18 24.75 -4.91 -10.98
CA ALA A 18 23.61 -5.60 -10.38
C ALA A 18 24.02 -7.01 -9.90
N LEU A 19 24.76 -7.75 -10.73
CA LEU A 19 25.25 -9.10 -10.42
C LEU A 19 26.15 -9.12 -9.18
N PHE A 20 27.06 -8.14 -9.03
CA PHE A 20 27.97 -8.05 -7.89
C PHE A 20 27.43 -7.21 -6.73
N GLY A 21 26.23 -6.66 -6.82
CA GLY A 21 25.61 -5.83 -5.78
C GLY A 21 26.39 -4.54 -5.49
N ILE A 22 26.98 -3.92 -6.54
CA ILE A 22 27.83 -2.73 -6.41
C ILE A 22 26.97 -1.48 -6.58
N PHE A 23 26.54 -0.89 -5.45
CA PHE A 23 25.75 0.34 -5.41
C PHE A 23 26.63 1.57 -5.18
N THR A 24 26.29 2.70 -5.82
CA THR A 24 26.97 3.98 -5.64
C THR A 24 26.69 4.58 -4.26
N LYS A 25 27.46 5.61 -3.91
CA LYS A 25 27.21 6.37 -2.68
C LYS A 25 25.83 7.06 -2.71
N GLU A 26 25.46 7.61 -3.86
CA GLU A 26 24.16 8.28 -4.08
C GLU A 26 22.99 7.30 -3.91
N GLN A 27 23.10 6.09 -4.48
CA GLN A 27 22.07 5.05 -4.30
C GLN A 27 21.90 4.67 -2.83
N LYS A 28 23.03 4.48 -2.11
CA LYS A 28 22.98 4.19 -0.67
C LYS A 28 22.36 5.33 0.15
N MET A 29 22.67 6.58 -0.19
CA MET A 29 22.08 7.73 0.48
C MET A 29 20.57 7.80 0.25
N ARG A 30 20.08 7.67 -1.00
CA ARG A 30 18.64 7.62 -1.30
C ARG A 30 17.94 6.49 -0.56
N ALA A 31 18.55 5.31 -0.47
CA ALA A 31 17.97 4.19 0.28
C ALA A 31 17.86 4.49 1.79
N LEU A 32 18.85 5.17 2.38
CA LEU A 32 18.79 5.62 3.77
C LEU A 32 17.71 6.69 3.98
N GLU A 33 17.60 7.66 3.07
CA GLU A 33 16.55 8.67 3.09
C GLU A 33 15.16 8.04 2.97
N SER A 34 15.02 7.01 2.14
CA SER A 34 13.75 6.27 2.01
C SER A 34 13.38 5.52 3.29
N LEU A 35 14.36 4.98 4.01
CA LEU A 35 14.16 4.36 5.33
C LEU A 35 13.80 5.41 6.39
N ASP A 36 14.39 6.58 6.32
CA ASP A 36 14.07 7.71 7.22
C ASP A 36 12.63 8.18 7.01
N LYS A 37 12.19 8.33 5.75
CA LYS A 37 10.81 8.69 5.39
C LYS A 37 9.76 7.76 6.00
N VAL A 38 10.07 6.50 6.25
CA VAL A 38 9.16 5.54 6.88
C VAL A 38 9.49 5.26 8.36
N GLY A 39 10.41 6.03 8.95
CA GLY A 39 10.72 6.00 10.38
C GLY A 39 11.42 4.73 10.87
N ILE A 40 12.24 4.08 10.04
CA ILE A 40 13.02 2.88 10.40
C ILE A 40 14.49 2.96 10.00
N LEU A 41 15.05 4.17 9.93
CA LEU A 41 16.46 4.37 9.62
C LEU A 41 17.40 3.65 10.59
N ASP A 42 17.03 3.56 11.87
CA ASP A 42 17.76 2.84 12.92
C ASP A 42 17.93 1.34 12.62
N LYS A 43 17.05 0.77 11.78
CA LYS A 43 17.09 -0.63 11.33
C LYS A 43 17.82 -0.84 9.99
N ALA A 44 18.46 0.19 9.41
CA ALA A 44 19.06 0.12 8.08
C ALA A 44 20.00 -1.08 7.90
N TYR A 45 20.75 -1.43 8.92
CA TYR A 45 21.73 -2.51 8.88
C TYR A 45 21.27 -3.81 9.56
N THR A 46 20.04 -3.83 10.10
CA THR A 46 19.41 -5.02 10.68
C THR A 46 19.01 -6.01 9.57
N ARG A 47 18.96 -7.29 9.88
CA ARG A 47 18.44 -8.33 8.95
C ARG A 47 16.91 -8.22 8.89
N CYS A 48 16.33 -8.42 7.68
CA CYS A 48 14.87 -8.32 7.51
C CYS A 48 14.09 -9.39 8.28
N ASP A 49 14.67 -10.57 8.48
CA ASP A 49 14.06 -11.66 9.25
C ASP A 49 13.98 -11.41 10.77
N GLN A 50 14.65 -10.37 11.27
CA GLN A 50 14.61 -9.93 12.66
C GLN A 50 13.61 -8.79 12.89
N LEU A 51 12.90 -8.36 11.85
CA LEU A 51 11.94 -7.28 11.92
C LEU A 51 10.52 -7.80 12.25
N SER A 52 9.73 -6.99 12.98
CA SER A 52 8.30 -7.23 13.11
C SER A 52 7.59 -7.10 11.75
N GLY A 53 6.37 -7.64 11.62
CA GLY A 53 5.57 -7.54 10.40
C GLY A 53 5.37 -6.09 9.94
N GLY A 54 5.04 -5.19 10.84
CA GLY A 54 4.89 -3.76 10.52
C GLY A 54 6.20 -3.11 10.08
N GLN A 55 7.33 -3.47 10.68
CA GLN A 55 8.64 -3.02 10.23
C GLN A 55 8.99 -3.56 8.83
N GLN A 56 8.62 -4.80 8.52
CA GLN A 56 8.79 -5.38 7.18
C GLN A 56 7.95 -4.63 6.14
N GLN A 57 6.72 -4.25 6.46
CA GLN A 57 5.88 -3.41 5.59
C GLN A 57 6.49 -2.03 5.36
N ARG A 58 7.06 -1.41 6.39
CA ARG A 58 7.81 -0.16 6.23
C ARG A 58 9.04 -0.31 5.33
N VAL A 59 9.76 -1.43 5.41
CA VAL A 59 10.88 -1.72 4.48
C VAL A 59 10.36 -1.84 3.03
N ALA A 60 9.23 -2.53 2.81
CA ALA A 60 8.61 -2.64 1.49
C ALA A 60 8.21 -1.25 0.95
N LEU A 61 7.61 -0.41 1.80
CA LEU A 61 7.24 0.96 1.45
C LEU A 61 8.47 1.84 1.15
N ALA A 62 9.55 1.73 1.96
CA ALA A 62 10.82 2.42 1.69
C ALA A 62 11.42 2.01 0.35
N ARG A 63 11.38 0.71 0.01
CA ARG A 63 11.83 0.20 -1.29
C ARG A 63 11.03 0.80 -2.44
N THR A 64 9.72 0.91 -2.30
CA THR A 64 8.86 1.57 -3.30
C THR A 64 9.19 3.06 -3.43
N LEU A 65 9.36 3.77 -2.31
CA LEU A 65 9.72 5.19 -2.30
C LEU A 65 11.10 5.47 -2.92
N ASN A 66 12.04 4.52 -2.82
CA ASN A 66 13.37 4.66 -3.43
C ASN A 66 13.33 4.74 -4.97
N GLN A 67 12.25 4.25 -5.59
CA GLN A 67 11.99 4.38 -7.04
C GLN A 67 11.44 5.76 -7.44
N ASN A 68 11.19 6.65 -6.47
CA ASN A 68 10.57 7.96 -6.69
C ASN A 68 9.25 7.89 -7.49
N PRO A 69 8.27 7.08 -7.05
CA PRO A 69 7.04 6.83 -7.80
C PRO A 69 6.09 8.03 -7.74
N SER A 70 5.29 8.24 -8.79
CA SER A 70 4.14 9.14 -8.77
C SER A 70 2.87 8.48 -8.21
N ILE A 71 2.80 7.14 -8.32
CA ILE A 71 1.68 6.32 -7.82
C ILE A 71 2.25 5.09 -7.11
N ILE A 72 1.68 4.75 -5.95
CA ILE A 72 1.95 3.51 -5.22
C ILE A 72 0.72 2.63 -5.30
N LEU A 73 0.91 1.37 -5.71
CA LEU A 73 -0.10 0.32 -5.65
C LEU A 73 0.26 -0.61 -4.49
N ALA A 74 -0.65 -0.80 -3.55
CA ALA A 74 -0.45 -1.69 -2.41
C ALA A 74 -1.62 -2.68 -2.30
N ASP A 75 -1.29 -3.95 -2.37
CA ASP A 75 -2.24 -5.06 -2.29
C ASP A 75 -2.16 -5.66 -0.90
N GLU A 76 -3.25 -5.56 -0.14
CA GLU A 76 -3.40 -6.05 1.23
C GLU A 76 -2.22 -5.73 2.18
N PRO A 77 -1.75 -4.47 2.25
CA PRO A 77 -0.52 -4.14 2.97
C PRO A 77 -0.60 -4.37 4.49
N VAL A 78 -1.79 -4.66 5.02
CA VAL A 78 -2.04 -4.82 6.46
C VAL A 78 -2.71 -6.15 6.83
N ALA A 79 -2.93 -7.07 5.88
CA ALA A 79 -3.74 -8.29 6.08
C ALA A 79 -3.21 -9.21 7.19
N SER A 80 -1.90 -9.28 7.40
CA SER A 80 -1.26 -10.15 8.39
C SER A 80 -0.81 -9.44 9.67
N LEU A 81 -1.26 -8.20 9.89
CA LEU A 81 -0.86 -7.38 11.02
C LEU A 81 -1.94 -7.34 12.10
N ASP A 82 -1.51 -7.19 13.35
CA ASP A 82 -2.43 -6.87 14.44
C ASP A 82 -3.08 -5.49 14.24
N PRO A 83 -4.26 -5.22 14.83
CA PRO A 83 -5.00 -3.98 14.58
C PRO A 83 -4.25 -2.69 14.95
N VAL A 84 -3.32 -2.73 15.91
CA VAL A 84 -2.55 -1.54 16.31
C VAL A 84 -1.49 -1.26 15.25
N THR A 85 -0.74 -2.28 14.86
CA THR A 85 0.29 -2.18 13.82
C THR A 85 -0.33 -1.83 12.45
N ALA A 86 -1.49 -2.40 12.10
CA ALA A 86 -2.22 -2.06 10.88
C ALA A 86 -2.55 -0.56 10.80
N ARG A 87 -3.09 0.03 11.88
CA ARG A 87 -3.37 1.47 11.95
C ARG A 87 -2.10 2.32 11.81
N GLN A 88 -0.97 1.89 12.37
CA GLN A 88 0.30 2.60 12.21
C GLN A 88 0.76 2.61 10.76
N VAL A 89 0.70 1.46 10.07
CA VAL A 89 1.06 1.35 8.65
C VAL A 89 0.12 2.21 7.79
N MET A 90 -1.19 2.20 8.05
CA MET A 90 -2.14 3.08 7.34
C MET A 90 -1.82 4.57 7.57
N SER A 91 -1.45 4.96 8.78
CA SER A 91 -1.02 6.33 9.08
C SER A 91 0.26 6.70 8.31
N ASP A 92 1.19 5.78 8.12
CA ASP A 92 2.38 6.01 7.30
C ASP A 92 2.01 6.25 5.82
N PHE A 93 1.05 5.50 5.25
CA PHE A 93 0.54 5.75 3.90
C PHE A 93 -0.08 7.15 3.76
N VAL A 94 -0.95 7.55 4.70
CA VAL A 94 -1.56 8.89 4.71
C VAL A 94 -0.50 9.99 4.80
N ARG A 95 0.49 9.83 5.67
CA ARG A 95 1.58 10.78 5.83
C ARG A 95 2.38 10.92 4.53
N ILE A 96 2.76 9.81 3.90
CA ILE A 96 3.48 9.79 2.64
C ILE A 96 2.68 10.46 1.51
N ASN A 97 1.39 10.16 1.40
CA ASN A 97 0.51 10.83 0.43
C ASN A 97 0.52 12.35 0.63
N LYS A 98 0.35 12.83 1.88
CA LYS A 98 0.26 14.26 2.19
C LYS A 98 1.59 14.99 2.03
N GLU A 99 2.69 14.40 2.50
CA GLU A 99 4.01 15.04 2.49
C GLU A 99 4.66 15.03 1.10
N TYR A 100 4.58 13.89 0.40
CA TYR A 100 5.27 13.71 -0.89
C TYR A 100 4.36 13.84 -2.10
N LYS A 101 3.04 14.06 -1.90
CA LYS A 101 2.03 14.20 -2.98
C LYS A 101 1.98 12.98 -3.91
N ILE A 102 2.27 11.80 -3.39
CA ILE A 102 2.22 10.54 -4.11
C ILE A 102 0.78 10.01 -4.05
N THR A 103 0.19 9.67 -5.18
CA THR A 103 -1.11 8.99 -5.21
C THR A 103 -0.93 7.54 -4.71
N ILE A 104 -1.81 7.10 -3.82
CA ILE A 104 -1.75 5.75 -3.26
C ILE A 104 -3.07 5.04 -3.52
N LEU A 105 -3.01 3.90 -4.20
CA LEU A 105 -4.13 3.00 -4.41
C LEU A 105 -3.92 1.74 -3.57
N LEU A 106 -4.86 1.49 -2.65
CA LEU A 106 -4.81 0.38 -1.71
C LEU A 106 -5.93 -0.61 -2.02
N ASN A 107 -5.60 -1.89 -2.13
CA ASN A 107 -6.59 -2.96 -2.02
C ASN A 107 -6.59 -3.44 -0.57
N ILE A 108 -7.71 -3.32 0.14
CA ILE A 108 -7.85 -3.71 1.54
C ILE A 108 -9.25 -4.29 1.79
N HIS A 109 -9.33 -5.31 2.68
CA HIS A 109 -10.59 -5.94 3.05
C HIS A 109 -11.19 -5.36 4.36
N HIS A 110 -10.43 -4.55 5.09
CA HIS A 110 -10.87 -3.93 6.33
C HIS A 110 -11.60 -2.60 6.05
N VAL A 111 -12.94 -2.64 6.07
CA VAL A 111 -13.79 -1.47 5.79
C VAL A 111 -13.48 -0.28 6.68
N ASP A 112 -13.33 -0.52 7.98
CA ASP A 112 -13.00 0.50 8.97
C ASP A 112 -11.68 1.22 8.65
N LEU A 113 -10.68 0.52 8.15
CA LEU A 113 -9.44 1.13 7.69
C LEU A 113 -9.64 1.94 6.40
N ALA A 114 -10.42 1.43 5.44
CA ALA A 114 -10.74 2.18 4.23
C ALA A 114 -11.43 3.50 4.55
N LEU A 115 -12.46 3.47 5.39
CA LEU A 115 -13.26 4.65 5.73
C LEU A 115 -12.50 5.68 6.57
N ASN A 116 -11.58 5.23 7.45
CA ASN A 116 -10.85 6.14 8.33
C ASN A 116 -9.57 6.72 7.71
N TYR A 117 -8.99 6.07 6.70
CA TYR A 117 -7.67 6.45 6.18
C TYR A 117 -7.66 6.83 4.69
N CYS A 118 -8.71 6.52 3.92
CA CYS A 118 -8.78 6.85 2.49
C CYS A 118 -9.72 8.03 2.25
N ASP A 119 -9.35 8.90 1.30
CA ASP A 119 -10.21 10.02 0.89
C ASP A 119 -11.34 9.54 -0.04
N ARG A 120 -11.06 8.53 -0.89
CA ARG A 120 -12.00 7.94 -1.86
C ARG A 120 -11.98 6.43 -1.73
N VAL A 121 -13.14 5.82 -1.85
CA VAL A 121 -13.34 4.37 -1.81
C VAL A 121 -13.99 3.92 -3.11
N ILE A 122 -13.52 2.80 -3.65
CA ILE A 122 -14.10 2.10 -4.79
C ILE A 122 -14.52 0.71 -4.30
N GLY A 123 -15.81 0.45 -4.27
CA GLY A 123 -16.38 -0.87 -3.94
C GLY A 123 -16.48 -1.72 -5.20
N VAL A 124 -15.85 -2.91 -5.17
CA VAL A 124 -15.86 -3.86 -6.28
C VAL A 124 -16.54 -5.14 -5.85
N ARG A 125 -17.51 -5.63 -6.63
CA ARG A 125 -18.20 -6.90 -6.43
C ARG A 125 -18.34 -7.65 -7.74
N ALA A 126 -17.96 -8.91 -7.76
CA ALA A 126 -18.04 -9.79 -8.94
C ALA A 126 -17.43 -9.19 -10.23
N GLY A 127 -16.37 -8.36 -10.08
CA GLY A 127 -15.69 -7.70 -11.20
C GLY A 127 -16.33 -6.39 -11.66
N GLU A 128 -17.39 -5.93 -11.00
CA GLU A 128 -18.08 -4.66 -11.30
C GLU A 128 -17.87 -3.65 -10.17
N ILE A 129 -17.78 -2.36 -10.54
CA ILE A 129 -17.74 -1.26 -9.58
C ILE A 129 -19.19 -0.99 -9.13
N VAL A 130 -19.48 -1.24 -7.85
CA VAL A 130 -20.79 -1.00 -7.25
C VAL A 130 -20.84 0.30 -6.44
N PHE A 131 -19.68 0.83 -6.06
CA PHE A 131 -19.56 2.13 -5.42
C PHE A 131 -18.26 2.82 -5.87
N ASP A 132 -18.32 4.12 -6.08
CA ASP A 132 -17.16 4.98 -6.33
C ASP A 132 -17.43 6.39 -5.81
N GLY A 133 -16.74 6.78 -4.75
CA GLY A 133 -16.97 8.10 -4.14
C GLY A 133 -16.09 8.38 -2.92
N PRO A 134 -16.28 9.57 -2.29
CA PRO A 134 -15.65 9.92 -1.04
C PRO A 134 -15.94 8.88 0.05
N ALA A 135 -14.94 8.52 0.85
CA ALA A 135 -15.13 7.56 1.96
C ALA A 135 -16.23 8.01 2.96
N SER A 136 -16.40 9.31 3.13
CA SER A 136 -17.42 9.90 4.01
C SER A 136 -18.86 9.81 3.47
N SER A 137 -19.05 9.45 2.20
CA SER A 137 -20.38 9.43 1.56
C SER A 137 -20.97 8.03 1.40
N ILE A 138 -20.21 6.98 1.67
CA ILE A 138 -20.71 5.61 1.57
C ILE A 138 -21.71 5.30 2.68
N THR A 139 -22.86 4.73 2.32
CA THR A 139 -23.91 4.32 3.27
C THR A 139 -23.71 2.86 3.70
N GLN A 140 -24.36 2.48 4.81
CA GLN A 140 -24.35 1.09 5.27
C GLN A 140 -24.96 0.14 4.21
N GLU A 141 -26.01 0.56 3.52
CA GLU A 141 -26.67 -0.21 2.46
C GLU A 141 -25.69 -0.48 1.30
N GLN A 142 -24.90 0.53 0.90
CA GLN A 142 -23.86 0.38 -0.14
C GLN A 142 -22.73 -0.53 0.31
N LEU A 143 -22.33 -0.48 1.58
CA LEU A 143 -21.37 -1.43 2.14
C LEU A 143 -21.92 -2.86 2.12
N ASP A 144 -23.17 -3.04 2.52
CA ASP A 144 -23.84 -4.34 2.48
C ASP A 144 -23.96 -4.86 1.04
N GLU A 145 -24.17 -3.99 0.07
CA GLU A 145 -24.15 -4.35 -1.35
C GLU A 145 -22.77 -4.87 -1.80
N VAL A 146 -21.70 -4.23 -1.38
CA VAL A 146 -20.32 -4.68 -1.69
C VAL A 146 -20.06 -6.08 -1.13
N TYR A 147 -20.48 -6.36 0.12
CA TYR A 147 -20.09 -7.58 0.83
C TYR A 147 -21.15 -8.71 0.76
N ASN A 148 -22.42 -8.42 0.87
CA ASN A 148 -23.47 -9.43 1.07
C ASN A 148 -24.32 -9.70 -0.17
N GLY A 149 -24.22 -8.87 -1.19
CA GLY A 149 -24.92 -9.04 -2.45
C GLY A 149 -26.42 -9.27 -2.24
N THR A 150 -27.23 -8.22 -1.98
CA THR A 150 -28.66 -8.34 -2.17
C THR A 150 -28.91 -8.78 -3.61
N ALA A 151 -29.50 -9.97 -3.78
CA ALA A 151 -29.97 -10.42 -5.07
C ALA A 151 -30.82 -9.32 -5.68
N VAL A 152 -30.36 -8.72 -6.79
CA VAL A 152 -31.18 -7.84 -7.61
C VAL A 152 -32.42 -8.67 -7.94
N PRO A 153 -33.65 -8.22 -7.62
CA PRO A 153 -34.83 -8.91 -8.09
C PRO A 153 -34.77 -8.93 -9.62
N THR A 154 -34.56 -10.08 -10.19
CA THR A 154 -34.76 -10.30 -11.61
C THR A 154 -36.18 -9.87 -11.91
N THR A 155 -36.36 -8.71 -12.54
CA THR A 155 -37.63 -8.37 -13.18
C THR A 155 -37.87 -9.43 -14.23
N GLU A 156 -38.66 -10.44 -13.87
CA GLU A 156 -39.27 -11.33 -14.85
C GLU A 156 -39.99 -10.43 -15.85
N LYS A 157 -39.46 -10.38 -17.08
CA LYS A 157 -40.26 -9.92 -18.21
C LYS A 157 -41.38 -10.94 -18.36
N SER A 158 -42.55 -10.55 -17.93
CA SER A 158 -43.78 -11.20 -18.35
C SER A 158 -43.99 -10.90 -19.83
N ASP A 159 -43.59 -11.83 -20.68
CA ASP A 159 -44.07 -11.89 -22.06
C ASP A 159 -45.55 -12.29 -22.01
N ASN A 160 -46.38 -11.39 -22.46
CA ASN A 160 -47.71 -11.64 -22.96
C ASN A 160 -47.81 -11.07 -24.36
#